data_96d29018a741a1e657a395967dd0776d
#
_entry.id   96d29018a741a1e657a395967dd0776d
#
_cell.length_a   1.000
_cell.length_b   1.000
_cell.length_c   1.000
_cell.angle_alpha   90.00
_cell.angle_beta   90.00
_cell.angle_gamma   90.00
#
_symmetry.space_group_name_H-M   'P 1'
#
loop_
_entity.id
_entity.type
_entity.pdbx_description
1 polymer ?
#
loop_
_entity_poly.entity_id
_entity_poly.type
_entity_poly.pdbx_seq_one_letter_code
_entity_poly.pdbx_strand_id
1 'polypeptide(L)'
;SQPLSVGLWNKDLSDLNKIQLENSDIITYHNYSDEIQHQKAIDSLKTHKRPMICTEYMARRNNSLFSNIMPILKEENIGAINWGLVDGKSNTKYAWDEPIPDGSEPKLWFHEIFRKDGTPYKQNEVDLIKELTK
;
A
#
# COMPACT_ATOMS: atom_id res chain seq x y z
N SER A 1 -25.31 -11.86 5.76
CA SER A 1 -24.89 -10.48 5.49
C SER A 1 -23.42 -10.48 5.10
N GLN A 2 -23.01 -9.59 4.23
CA GLN A 2 -21.62 -9.42 3.82
C GLN A 2 -20.96 -8.41 4.77
N PRO A 3 -19.66 -8.57 5.12
CA PRO A 3 -18.96 -7.59 5.90
C PRO A 3 -18.79 -6.28 5.10
N LEU A 4 -18.89 -5.16 5.79
CA LEU A 4 -18.72 -3.83 5.23
C LEU A 4 -17.36 -3.28 5.60
N SER A 5 -16.79 -2.48 4.69
CA SER A 5 -15.55 -1.74 4.94
C SER A 5 -15.49 -0.47 4.12
N VAL A 6 -14.90 0.57 4.69
CA VAL A 6 -14.59 1.83 4.00
C VAL A 6 -13.14 2.19 4.29
N GLY A 7 -12.36 2.46 3.24
CA GLY A 7 -10.92 2.72 3.34
C GLY A 7 -10.58 4.00 4.09
N LEU A 8 -9.76 3.87 5.12
CA LEU A 8 -9.16 5.00 5.84
C LEU A 8 -7.88 5.42 5.12
N TRP A 9 -7.75 6.69 4.77
CA TRP A 9 -6.55 7.13 4.05
C TRP A 9 -6.09 8.57 4.37
N ASN A 10 -6.99 9.46 4.73
CA ASN A 10 -6.65 10.86 4.95
C ASN A 10 -6.69 11.20 6.45
N LYS A 11 -5.50 11.34 7.05
CA LYS A 11 -5.34 11.68 8.47
C LYS A 11 -5.96 13.02 8.88
N ASP A 12 -6.12 13.94 7.93
CA ASP A 12 -6.66 15.29 8.20
C ASP A 12 -8.20 15.30 8.26
N LEU A 13 -8.83 14.18 7.90
CA LEU A 13 -10.28 13.96 7.96
C LEU A 13 -10.66 13.09 9.17
N SER A 14 -10.23 13.48 10.36
CA SER A 14 -10.39 12.70 11.60
C SER A 14 -11.84 12.30 11.89
N ASP A 15 -12.80 13.22 11.72
CA ASP A 15 -14.21 12.95 11.98
C ASP A 15 -14.79 11.96 10.97
N LEU A 16 -14.40 12.07 9.70
CA LEU A 16 -14.80 11.11 8.67
C LEU A 16 -14.19 9.74 8.97
N ASN A 17 -12.91 9.66 9.28
CA ASN A 17 -12.24 8.41 9.65
C ASN A 17 -12.91 7.73 10.84
N LYS A 18 -13.37 8.49 11.83
CA LYS A 18 -14.12 7.98 12.98
C LYS A 18 -15.44 7.34 12.54
N ILE A 19 -16.23 8.03 11.71
CA ILE A 19 -17.50 7.50 11.17
C ILE A 19 -17.23 6.22 10.36
N GLN A 20 -16.19 6.20 9.52
CA GLN A 20 -15.80 5.04 8.73
C GLN A 20 -15.44 3.86 9.63
N LEU A 21 -14.65 4.07 10.68
CA LEU A 21 -14.30 3.05 11.66
C LEU A 21 -15.51 2.52 12.41
N GLU A 22 -16.42 3.37 12.86
CA GLU A 22 -17.62 2.98 13.60
C GLU A 22 -18.58 2.11 12.76
N ASN A 23 -18.56 2.29 11.42
CA ASN A 23 -19.48 1.62 10.50
C ASN A 23 -18.82 0.54 9.63
N SER A 24 -17.63 0.09 9.95
CA SER A 24 -16.91 -0.96 9.21
C SER A 24 -16.77 -2.23 10.04
N ASP A 25 -17.03 -3.38 9.46
CA ASP A 25 -16.77 -4.70 10.08
C ASP A 25 -15.29 -5.08 9.97
N ILE A 26 -14.65 -4.70 8.87
CA ILE A 26 -13.23 -4.90 8.59
C ILE A 26 -12.58 -3.54 8.41
N ILE A 27 -11.43 -3.31 9.02
CA ILE A 27 -10.67 -2.08 8.85
C ILE A 27 -9.84 -2.19 7.57
N THR A 28 -10.17 -1.38 6.57
CA THR A 28 -9.31 -1.18 5.41
C THR A 28 -8.65 0.19 5.49
N TYR A 29 -7.36 0.27 5.11
CA TYR A 29 -6.62 1.52 5.18
C TYR A 29 -5.56 1.61 4.10
N HIS A 30 -5.19 2.85 3.74
CA HIS A 30 -4.05 3.15 2.89
C HIS A 30 -2.92 3.75 3.72
N ASN A 31 -1.69 3.31 3.50
CA ASN A 31 -0.54 3.90 4.17
C ASN A 31 0.71 3.81 3.30
N TYR A 32 1.20 4.94 2.85
CA TYR A 32 2.40 5.07 2.04
C TYR A 32 3.59 5.67 2.81
N SER A 33 3.54 5.61 4.13
CA SER A 33 4.62 6.09 5.00
C SER A 33 5.73 5.03 5.14
N ASP A 34 6.86 5.47 5.69
CA ASP A 34 7.94 4.58 6.08
C ASP A 34 7.51 3.57 7.16
N GLU A 35 8.38 2.63 7.44
CA GLU A 35 8.19 1.56 8.41
C GLU A 35 7.73 2.03 9.79
N ILE A 36 8.36 3.07 10.33
CA ILE A 36 8.06 3.57 11.67
C ILE A 36 6.66 4.17 11.76
N GLN A 37 6.29 4.97 10.77
CA GLN A 37 4.98 5.60 10.73
C GLN A 37 3.89 4.58 10.38
N HIS A 38 4.21 3.58 9.57
CA HIS A 38 3.28 2.50 9.24
C HIS A 38 2.97 1.66 10.49
N GLN A 39 3.99 1.28 11.28
CA GLN A 39 3.78 0.54 12.52
C GLN A 39 2.91 1.33 13.52
N LYS A 40 3.15 2.63 13.69
CA LYS A 40 2.29 3.48 14.54
C LYS A 40 0.83 3.49 14.09
N ALA A 41 0.57 3.50 12.78
CA ALA A 41 -0.79 3.41 12.26
C ALA A 41 -1.43 2.06 12.59
N ILE A 42 -0.70 0.95 12.42
CA ILE A 42 -1.14 -0.39 12.79
C ILE A 42 -1.48 -0.45 14.28
N ASP A 43 -0.60 0.02 15.15
CA ASP A 43 -0.80 0.00 16.61
C ASP A 43 -2.07 0.76 17.02
N SER A 44 -2.32 1.89 16.40
CA SER A 44 -3.55 2.67 16.61
C SER A 44 -4.80 1.90 16.14
N LEU A 45 -4.77 1.31 14.95
CA LEU A 45 -5.92 0.59 14.39
C LEU A 45 -6.21 -0.73 15.12
N LYS A 46 -5.19 -1.42 15.63
CA LYS A 46 -5.33 -2.66 16.44
C LYS A 46 -6.18 -2.47 17.69
N THR A 47 -6.27 -1.26 18.23
CA THR A 47 -7.12 -0.95 19.40
C THR A 47 -8.60 -1.25 19.15
N HIS A 48 -9.03 -1.25 17.89
CA HIS A 48 -10.41 -1.57 17.49
C HIS A 48 -10.72 -3.07 17.47
N LYS A 49 -9.73 -3.96 17.59
CA LYS A 49 -9.86 -5.43 17.67
C LYS A 49 -10.67 -6.04 16.51
N ARG A 50 -10.48 -5.55 15.31
CA ARG A 50 -11.12 -6.03 14.08
C ARG A 50 -10.07 -6.50 13.06
N PRO A 51 -10.42 -7.41 12.13
CA PRO A 51 -9.55 -7.76 11.02
C PRO A 51 -9.13 -6.53 10.22
N MET A 52 -7.89 -6.52 9.71
CA MET A 52 -7.34 -5.39 8.97
C MET A 52 -6.82 -5.80 7.59
N ILE A 53 -6.97 -4.92 6.62
CA ILE A 53 -6.39 -5.03 5.28
C ILE A 53 -5.77 -3.69 4.91
N CYS A 54 -4.47 -3.67 4.67
CA CYS A 54 -3.82 -2.53 4.02
C CYS A 54 -4.09 -2.61 2.53
N THR A 55 -5.02 -1.80 2.05
CA THR A 55 -5.50 -1.85 0.66
C THR A 55 -4.63 -1.08 -0.31
N GLU A 56 -3.74 -0.24 0.19
CA GLU A 56 -2.71 0.43 -0.59
C GLU A 56 -1.49 0.70 0.28
N TYR A 57 -0.34 0.25 -0.18
CA TYR A 57 0.96 0.55 0.39
C TYR A 57 2.02 0.53 -0.73
N MET A 58 3.26 0.66 -0.43
CA MET A 58 4.40 0.68 -1.31
C MET A 58 4.40 1.87 -2.28
N ALA A 59 5.19 2.84 -1.90
CA ALA A 59 5.58 3.97 -2.74
C ALA A 59 7.08 4.17 -2.57
N ARG A 60 7.88 3.78 -3.56
CA ARG A 60 9.34 3.66 -3.42
C ARG A 60 10.00 4.97 -2.98
N ARG A 61 9.53 6.11 -3.49
CA ARG A 61 10.07 7.41 -3.12
C ARG A 61 9.80 7.79 -1.65
N ASN A 62 8.72 7.26 -1.08
CA ASN A 62 8.35 7.52 0.31
C ASN A 62 9.04 6.58 1.31
N ASN A 63 9.98 5.75 0.84
CA ASN A 63 10.57 4.66 1.63
C ASN A 63 9.54 3.66 2.18
N SER A 64 8.36 3.60 1.58
CA SER A 64 7.35 2.56 1.80
C SER A 64 7.61 1.45 0.77
N LEU A 65 8.40 0.44 1.15
CA LEU A 65 8.92 -0.58 0.25
C LEU A 65 8.33 -1.96 0.57
N PHE A 66 8.35 -2.87 -0.40
CA PHE A 66 8.01 -4.27 -0.12
C PHE A 66 8.89 -4.86 0.99
N SER A 67 10.18 -4.51 1.00
CA SER A 67 11.16 -5.06 1.95
C SER A 67 10.99 -4.63 3.40
N ASN A 68 10.39 -3.47 3.65
CA ASN A 68 10.18 -2.99 5.02
C ASN A 68 8.72 -3.07 5.48
N ILE A 69 7.75 -3.04 4.57
CA ILE A 69 6.33 -3.03 4.94
C ILE A 69 5.69 -4.43 4.91
N MET A 70 5.96 -5.25 3.88
CA MET A 70 5.34 -6.59 3.82
C MET A 70 5.67 -7.49 5.02
N PRO A 71 6.91 -7.53 5.55
CA PRO A 71 7.22 -8.31 6.75
C PRO A 71 6.34 -7.92 7.95
N ILE A 72 6.16 -6.61 8.17
CA ILE A 72 5.30 -6.10 9.24
C ILE A 72 3.85 -6.55 9.03
N LEU A 73 3.29 -6.36 7.83
CA LEU A 73 1.92 -6.75 7.53
C LEU A 73 1.72 -8.26 7.72
N LYS A 74 2.72 -9.08 7.35
CA LYS A 74 2.69 -10.53 7.57
C LYS A 74 2.72 -10.89 9.05
N GLU A 75 3.64 -10.30 9.83
CA GLU A 75 3.77 -10.52 11.27
C GLU A 75 2.48 -10.13 12.02
N GLU A 76 1.87 -9.03 11.64
CA GLU A 76 0.65 -8.50 12.22
C GLU A 76 -0.63 -9.17 11.69
N ASN A 77 -0.51 -10.16 10.79
CA ASN A 77 -1.62 -10.86 10.15
C ASN A 77 -2.59 -9.90 9.44
N ILE A 78 -2.06 -8.92 8.73
CA ILE A 78 -2.81 -7.90 7.98
C ILE A 78 -2.75 -8.23 6.50
N GLY A 79 -3.90 -8.24 5.82
CA GLY A 79 -3.95 -8.38 4.36
C GLY A 79 -3.22 -7.23 3.67
N ALA A 80 -2.45 -7.53 2.62
CA ALA A 80 -1.64 -6.56 1.90
C ALA A 80 -2.04 -6.50 0.43
N ILE A 81 -2.49 -5.34 -0.05
CA ILE A 81 -2.84 -5.10 -1.46
C ILE A 81 -1.97 -3.94 -1.96
N ASN A 82 -1.23 -4.17 -3.04
CA ASN A 82 -0.40 -3.16 -3.67
C ASN A 82 -1.20 -2.33 -4.68
N TRP A 83 -0.89 -1.05 -4.80
CA TRP A 83 -1.40 -0.17 -5.85
C TRP A 83 -0.43 -0.16 -7.03
N GLY A 84 -0.84 -0.72 -8.15
CA GLY A 84 -0.01 -0.85 -9.36
C GLY A 84 0.65 -2.23 -9.50
N LEU A 85 0.50 -2.83 -10.66
CA LEU A 85 1.05 -4.16 -10.95
C LEU A 85 1.93 -4.14 -12.18
N VAL A 86 1.42 -3.64 -13.31
CA VAL A 86 2.11 -3.65 -14.61
C VAL A 86 2.09 -2.26 -15.21
N ASP A 87 3.22 -1.82 -15.74
CA ASP A 87 3.32 -0.57 -16.51
C ASP A 87 2.31 -0.57 -17.66
N GLY A 88 1.28 0.26 -17.55
CA GLY A 88 0.16 0.27 -18.45
C GLY A 88 -0.59 1.60 -18.44
N LYS A 89 -1.88 1.54 -18.71
CA LYS A 89 -2.74 2.74 -18.84
C LYS A 89 -2.95 3.48 -17.51
N SER A 90 -2.77 2.80 -16.36
CA SER A 90 -2.90 3.42 -15.03
C SER A 90 -1.79 4.44 -14.74
N ASN A 91 -0.62 4.29 -15.40
CA ASN A 91 0.53 5.17 -15.25
C ASN A 91 1.03 5.32 -13.79
N THR A 92 0.82 4.32 -12.94
CA THR A 92 1.18 4.37 -11.52
C THR A 92 2.68 4.20 -11.26
N LYS A 93 3.50 4.09 -12.31
CA LYS A 93 4.96 4.21 -12.22
C LYS A 93 5.43 5.65 -11.96
N TYR A 94 4.61 6.66 -12.28
CA TYR A 94 4.89 8.06 -12.01
C TYR A 94 4.45 8.45 -10.61
N ALA A 95 5.23 9.31 -9.95
CA ALA A 95 4.84 9.87 -8.66
C ALA A 95 3.71 10.90 -8.82
N TRP A 96 2.88 11.03 -7.79
CA TRP A 96 1.68 11.89 -7.83
C TRP A 96 2.00 13.37 -7.99
N ASP A 97 3.15 13.82 -7.48
CA ASP A 97 3.57 15.21 -7.36
C ASP A 97 4.82 15.54 -8.19
N GLU A 98 5.23 14.62 -9.06
CA GLU A 98 6.38 14.81 -9.96
C GLU A 98 5.98 14.45 -11.40
N PRO A 99 5.23 15.33 -12.07
CA PRO A 99 4.81 15.08 -13.44
C PRO A 99 6.02 15.06 -14.38
N ILE A 100 6.01 14.12 -15.33
CA ILE A 100 7.00 14.01 -16.41
C ILE A 100 6.29 14.26 -17.73
N PRO A 101 6.19 15.52 -18.18
CA PRO A 101 5.31 15.92 -19.28
C PRO A 101 5.63 15.28 -20.63
N ASP A 102 6.89 14.90 -20.87
CA ASP A 102 7.33 14.22 -22.09
C ASP A 102 7.05 12.71 -22.08
N GLY A 103 6.53 12.18 -20.95
CA GLY A 103 6.21 10.77 -20.81
C GLY A 103 7.44 9.85 -20.74
N SER A 104 8.63 10.39 -20.53
CA SER A 104 9.83 9.58 -20.35
C SER A 104 9.76 8.73 -19.08
N GLU A 105 10.52 7.65 -19.06
CA GLU A 105 10.54 6.74 -17.90
C GLU A 105 11.12 7.45 -16.66
N PRO A 106 10.42 7.42 -15.49
CA PRO A 106 10.95 8.01 -14.27
C PRO A 106 12.19 7.25 -13.79
N LYS A 107 13.15 7.96 -13.18
CA LYS A 107 14.37 7.36 -12.62
C LYS A 107 14.08 6.29 -11.58
N LEU A 108 13.02 6.47 -10.82
CA LEU A 108 12.52 5.52 -9.82
C LEU A 108 11.03 5.33 -10.03
N TRP A 109 10.61 4.11 -10.34
CA TRP A 109 9.20 3.78 -10.45
C TRP A 109 8.50 3.87 -9.10
N PHE A 110 7.31 4.46 -9.10
CA PHE A 110 6.61 4.75 -7.86
C PHE A 110 5.95 3.49 -7.28
N HIS A 111 5.09 2.81 -8.05
CA HIS A 111 4.32 1.67 -7.58
C HIS A 111 4.51 0.37 -8.36
N GLU A 112 4.54 0.39 -9.72
CA GLU A 112 4.48 -0.83 -10.51
C GLU A 112 5.61 -1.81 -10.23
N ILE A 113 5.27 -3.09 -10.38
CA ILE A 113 6.15 -4.24 -10.14
C ILE A 113 6.75 -4.75 -11.46
N PHE A 114 5.94 -4.76 -12.52
CA PHE A 114 6.32 -5.35 -13.80
C PHE A 114 6.32 -4.32 -14.94
N ARG A 115 7.21 -4.54 -15.90
CA ARG A 115 7.22 -3.85 -17.19
C ARG A 115 6.09 -4.36 -18.08
N LYS A 116 5.81 -3.68 -19.19
CA LYS A 116 4.77 -4.06 -20.16
C LYS A 116 4.94 -5.48 -20.73
N ASP A 117 6.17 -5.95 -20.84
CA ASP A 117 6.53 -7.28 -21.31
C ASP A 117 6.46 -8.37 -20.24
N GLY A 118 6.06 -8.01 -19.00
CA GLY A 118 5.98 -8.92 -17.86
C GLY A 118 7.30 -9.13 -17.13
N THR A 119 8.39 -8.48 -17.55
CA THR A 119 9.65 -8.55 -16.80
C THR A 119 9.57 -7.70 -15.53
N PRO A 120 10.17 -8.13 -14.41
CA PRO A 120 10.20 -7.33 -13.18
C PRO A 120 10.92 -6.00 -13.37
N TYR A 121 10.40 -4.93 -12.77
CA TYR A 121 11.16 -3.70 -12.59
C TYR A 121 12.38 -3.93 -11.69
N LYS A 122 12.15 -4.64 -10.56
CA LYS A 122 13.21 -5.12 -9.66
C LYS A 122 12.96 -6.58 -9.30
N GLN A 123 13.87 -7.48 -9.71
CA GLN A 123 13.72 -8.92 -9.47
C GLN A 123 13.65 -9.25 -7.97
N ASN A 124 14.48 -8.61 -7.15
CA ASN A 124 14.51 -8.85 -5.71
C ASN A 124 13.19 -8.54 -5.00
N GLU A 125 12.40 -7.57 -5.49
CA GLU A 125 11.07 -7.29 -4.95
C GLU A 125 10.10 -8.45 -5.25
N VAL A 126 10.13 -8.97 -6.46
CA VAL A 126 9.31 -10.13 -6.86
C VAL A 126 9.69 -11.39 -6.07
N ASP A 127 10.98 -11.62 -5.86
CA ASP A 127 11.47 -12.77 -5.09
C ASP A 127 11.01 -12.68 -3.63
N LEU A 128 11.10 -11.50 -3.01
CA LEU A 128 10.59 -11.24 -1.67
C LEU A 128 9.07 -11.44 -1.57
N ILE A 129 8.30 -10.92 -2.52
CA ILE A 129 6.85 -11.12 -2.55
C ILE A 129 6.53 -12.62 -2.59
N LYS A 130 7.18 -13.39 -3.46
CA LYS A 130 7.01 -14.84 -3.54
C LYS A 130 7.39 -15.57 -2.26
N GLU A 131 8.42 -15.11 -1.56
CA GLU A 131 8.84 -15.67 -0.28
C GLU A 131 7.80 -15.42 0.82
N LEU A 132 7.32 -14.19 0.92
CA LEU A 132 6.39 -13.79 1.99
C LEU A 132 4.94 -14.30 1.77
N THR A 133 4.58 -14.68 0.55
CA THR A 133 3.23 -15.16 0.21
C THR A 133 3.10 -16.69 0.15
N LYS A 134 4.14 -17.42 0.50
CA LYS A 134 4.10 -18.87 0.73
C LYS A 134 3.56 -19.13 2.13
#